data_9008ab8cc2b5454b7eef9bf8ea980fe2
#
_entry.id   9008ab8cc2b5454b7eef9bf8ea980fe2
#
_cell.length_a   1.000
_cell.length_b   1.000
_cell.length_c   1.000
_cell.angle_alpha   90.00
_cell.angle_beta   90.00
_cell.angle_gamma   90.00
#
_symmetry.space_group_name_H-M   'P 1'
#
loop_
_entity.id
_entity.type
_entity.pdbx_description
1 polymer ?
#
loop_
_entity_poly.entity_id
_entity_poly.type
_entity_poly.pdbx_seq_one_letter_code
_entity_poly.pdbx_strand_id
1 'polypeptide(L)'
;MTKVSDEFIRAYALVEQDYADCRRDIECIPKDDPERGKAFVQLVTKYEPIRRKGMQRLGEITAGFTGAERETHQEWVRQTDHWKSILEAPFCWRIIKKPEGYPGDYRLMEMIYANRLEGENDWGQFIHKQAVENVACQAVRNRKDFLREQILELNSGGG
;
A
#
# COMPACT_ATOMS: atom_id res chain seq x y z
N MET A 1 -12.57 17.73 24.12
CA MET A 1 -11.61 16.99 23.26
C MET A 1 -12.27 15.70 22.81
N THR A 2 -12.35 15.47 21.52
CA THR A 2 -12.90 14.22 20.96
C THR A 2 -11.96 13.07 21.33
N LYS A 3 -12.52 11.99 21.90
CA LYS A 3 -11.75 10.80 22.28
C LYS A 3 -11.74 9.80 21.13
N VAL A 4 -10.65 9.09 20.92
CA VAL A 4 -10.58 7.95 19.98
C VAL A 4 -11.54 6.86 20.48
N SER A 5 -12.35 6.31 19.58
CA SER A 5 -13.36 5.31 19.95
C SER A 5 -12.73 3.96 20.30
N ASP A 6 -13.25 3.30 21.32
CA ASP A 6 -12.75 1.99 21.74
C ASP A 6 -13.00 0.90 20.66
N GLU A 7 -14.06 1.05 19.85
CA GLU A 7 -14.33 0.17 18.72
C GLU A 7 -13.25 0.32 17.61
N PHE A 8 -12.87 1.56 17.30
CA PHE A 8 -11.81 1.82 16.35
C PHE A 8 -10.46 1.25 16.81
N ILE A 9 -10.11 1.47 18.08
CA ILE A 9 -8.86 0.94 18.67
C ILE A 9 -8.81 -0.58 18.54
N ARG A 10 -9.90 -1.28 18.90
CA ARG A 10 -9.97 -2.75 18.77
C ARG A 10 -9.85 -3.22 17.31
N ALA A 11 -10.53 -2.54 16.39
CA ALA A 11 -10.46 -2.90 14.97
C ALA A 11 -9.06 -2.63 14.40
N TYR A 12 -8.41 -1.54 14.80
CA TYR A 12 -7.06 -1.22 14.38
C TYR A 12 -6.02 -2.20 14.93
N ALA A 13 -6.18 -2.64 16.18
CA ALA A 13 -5.31 -3.65 16.79
C ALA A 13 -5.34 -5.00 16.02
N LEU A 14 -6.48 -5.37 15.44
CA LEU A 14 -6.55 -6.54 14.56
C LEU A 14 -5.75 -6.34 13.27
N VAL A 15 -5.78 -5.14 12.68
CA VAL A 15 -4.96 -4.80 11.52
C VAL A 15 -3.47 -4.88 11.88
N GLU A 16 -3.07 -4.33 13.02
CA GLU A 16 -1.67 -4.42 13.49
C GLU A 16 -1.24 -5.87 13.70
N GLN A 17 -2.13 -6.73 14.23
CA GLN A 17 -1.84 -8.16 14.41
C GLN A 17 -1.64 -8.87 13.06
N ASP A 18 -2.51 -8.61 12.07
CA ASP A 18 -2.40 -9.17 10.73
C ASP A 18 -1.05 -8.80 10.08
N TYR A 19 -0.59 -7.56 10.26
CA TYR A 19 0.71 -7.11 9.76
C TYR A 19 1.89 -7.69 10.56
N ALA A 20 1.72 -7.91 11.87
CA ALA A 20 2.74 -8.60 12.68
C ALA A 20 2.92 -10.07 12.22
N ASP A 21 1.81 -10.74 11.90
CA ASP A 21 1.84 -12.10 11.35
C ASP A 21 2.54 -12.14 9.99
N CYS A 22 2.22 -11.17 9.14
CA CYS A 22 2.87 -11.00 7.84
C CYS A 22 4.39 -10.77 7.98
N ARG A 23 4.81 -9.95 8.93
CA ARG A 23 6.23 -9.68 9.19
C ARG A 23 6.97 -10.97 9.59
N ARG A 24 6.37 -11.81 10.43
CA ARG A 24 6.94 -13.12 10.78
C ARG A 24 7.08 -14.04 9.56
N ASP A 25 6.08 -14.08 8.69
CA ASP A 25 6.16 -14.86 7.45
C ASP A 25 7.29 -14.37 6.52
N ILE A 26 7.52 -13.05 6.45
CA ILE A 26 8.63 -12.45 5.70
C ILE A 26 9.99 -12.89 6.27
N GLU A 27 10.12 -12.87 7.59
CA GLU A 27 11.35 -13.28 8.31
C GLU A 27 11.69 -14.75 8.10
N CYS A 28 10.69 -15.60 7.80
CA CYS A 28 10.87 -17.00 7.47
C CYS A 28 11.42 -17.25 6.05
N ILE A 29 11.46 -16.24 5.16
CA ILE A 29 12.00 -16.41 3.80
C ILE A 29 13.54 -16.26 3.88
N PRO A 30 14.32 -17.30 3.49
CA PRO A 30 15.78 -17.21 3.51
C PRO A 30 16.28 -16.03 2.65
N LYS A 31 17.32 -15.35 3.14
CA LYS A 31 17.87 -14.16 2.44
C LYS A 31 18.58 -14.51 1.14
N ASP A 32 19.12 -15.69 1.06
CA ASP A 32 19.86 -16.27 -0.07
C ASP A 32 18.99 -17.12 -0.99
N ASP A 33 17.67 -17.20 -0.76
CA ASP A 33 16.74 -17.93 -1.62
C ASP A 33 16.67 -17.27 -3.01
N PRO A 34 17.05 -17.96 -4.10
CA PRO A 34 16.97 -17.43 -5.46
C PRO A 34 15.53 -17.10 -5.89
N GLU A 35 14.52 -17.72 -5.28
CA GLU A 35 13.10 -17.48 -5.54
C GLU A 35 12.47 -16.44 -4.58
N ARG A 36 13.28 -15.77 -3.76
CA ARG A 36 12.83 -14.81 -2.75
C ARG A 36 11.83 -13.78 -3.30
N GLY A 37 12.09 -13.25 -4.49
CA GLY A 37 11.20 -12.30 -5.14
C GLY A 37 9.80 -12.87 -5.41
N LYS A 38 9.72 -14.15 -5.80
CA LYS A 38 8.44 -14.85 -6.00
C LYS A 38 7.73 -15.10 -4.67
N ALA A 39 8.48 -15.48 -3.62
CA ALA A 39 7.93 -15.68 -2.28
C ALA A 39 7.30 -14.39 -1.74
N PHE A 40 7.92 -13.24 -1.95
CA PHE A 40 7.34 -11.93 -1.61
C PHE A 40 6.02 -11.67 -2.34
N VAL A 41 5.96 -11.91 -3.65
CA VAL A 41 4.73 -11.73 -4.43
C VAL A 41 3.62 -12.67 -3.93
N GLN A 42 3.94 -13.91 -3.58
CA GLN A 42 2.98 -14.84 -2.97
C GLN A 42 2.46 -14.35 -1.62
N LEU A 43 3.32 -13.78 -0.77
CA LEU A 43 2.89 -13.17 0.49
C LEU A 43 2.00 -11.96 0.26
N VAL A 44 2.31 -11.09 -0.70
CA VAL A 44 1.43 -9.96 -1.08
C VAL A 44 0.05 -10.49 -1.46
N THR A 45 -0.03 -11.52 -2.29
CA THR A 45 -1.28 -12.16 -2.70
C THR A 45 -2.04 -12.77 -1.52
N LYS A 46 -1.33 -13.44 -0.60
CA LYS A 46 -1.89 -14.05 0.62
C LYS A 46 -2.51 -13.00 1.54
N TYR A 47 -1.82 -11.89 1.75
CA TYR A 47 -2.21 -10.87 2.73
C TYR A 47 -3.15 -9.78 2.17
N GLU A 48 -3.29 -9.63 0.86
CA GLU A 48 -4.17 -8.62 0.26
C GLU A 48 -5.66 -8.75 0.68
N PRO A 49 -6.28 -9.94 0.69
CA PRO A 49 -7.66 -10.09 1.18
C PRO A 49 -7.81 -9.74 2.66
N ILE A 50 -6.82 -10.08 3.48
CA ILE A 50 -6.79 -9.80 4.92
C ILE A 50 -6.71 -8.29 5.14
N ARG A 51 -5.76 -7.62 4.51
CA ARG A 51 -5.60 -6.17 4.53
C ARG A 51 -6.89 -5.46 4.09
N ARG A 52 -7.47 -5.89 2.98
CA ARG A 52 -8.70 -5.29 2.44
C ARG A 52 -9.86 -5.41 3.43
N LYS A 53 -10.03 -6.56 4.06
CA LYS A 53 -11.07 -6.77 5.09
C LYS A 53 -10.86 -5.85 6.29
N GLY A 54 -9.64 -5.74 6.80
CA GLY A 54 -9.30 -4.83 7.90
C GLY A 54 -9.58 -3.38 7.55
N MET A 55 -9.14 -2.92 6.38
CA MET A 55 -9.39 -1.54 5.91
C MET A 55 -10.87 -1.27 5.67
N GLN A 56 -11.63 -2.23 5.14
CA GLN A 56 -13.08 -2.11 5.00
C GLN A 56 -13.74 -1.93 6.36
N ARG A 57 -13.38 -2.75 7.35
CA ARG A 57 -13.92 -2.63 8.72
C ARG A 57 -13.65 -1.27 9.34
N LEU A 58 -12.43 -0.75 9.21
CA LEU A 58 -12.10 0.59 9.67
C LEU A 58 -12.91 1.66 8.93
N GLY A 59 -13.10 1.50 7.62
CA GLY A 59 -13.95 2.38 6.80
C GLY A 59 -15.41 2.41 7.29
N GLU A 60 -15.98 1.26 7.61
CA GLU A 60 -17.35 1.15 8.16
C GLU A 60 -17.47 1.87 9.49
N ILE A 61 -16.52 1.69 10.41
CA ILE A 61 -16.51 2.36 11.71
C ILE A 61 -16.41 3.89 11.56
N THR A 62 -15.61 4.36 10.61
CA THR A 62 -15.34 5.78 10.41
C THR A 62 -16.33 6.48 9.47
N ALA A 63 -17.26 5.75 8.85
CA ALA A 63 -18.18 6.30 7.85
C ALA A 63 -19.02 7.46 8.40
N GLY A 64 -19.48 7.35 9.66
CA GLY A 64 -20.29 8.35 10.36
C GLY A 64 -19.49 9.44 11.09
N PHE A 65 -18.16 9.42 11.04
CA PHE A 65 -17.35 10.36 11.81
C PHE A 65 -17.42 11.78 11.24
N THR A 66 -17.54 12.76 12.13
CA THR A 66 -17.34 14.18 11.83
C THR A 66 -15.88 14.48 11.43
N GLY A 67 -15.63 15.65 10.87
CA GLY A 67 -14.25 16.07 10.54
C GLY A 67 -13.31 16.02 11.74
N ALA A 68 -13.75 16.52 12.89
CA ALA A 68 -12.96 16.53 14.12
C ALA A 68 -12.67 15.12 14.66
N GLU A 69 -13.64 14.20 14.57
CA GLU A 69 -13.42 12.80 14.94
C GLU A 69 -12.42 12.12 14.01
N ARG A 70 -12.53 12.32 12.70
CA ARG A 70 -11.57 11.78 11.74
C ARG A 70 -10.16 12.27 12.01
N GLU A 71 -9.99 13.56 12.26
CA GLU A 71 -8.68 14.14 12.57
C GLU A 71 -8.07 13.55 13.84
N THR A 72 -8.88 13.40 14.91
CA THR A 72 -8.46 12.79 16.17
C THR A 72 -7.99 11.34 15.97
N HIS A 73 -8.74 10.55 15.21
CA HIS A 73 -8.39 9.14 14.93
C HIS A 73 -7.17 9.03 14.02
N GLN A 74 -7.04 9.89 13.02
CA GLN A 74 -5.86 9.93 12.15
C GLN A 74 -4.59 10.31 12.92
N GLU A 75 -4.68 11.28 13.82
CA GLU A 75 -3.53 11.67 14.65
C GLU A 75 -3.11 10.53 15.58
N TRP A 76 -4.07 9.83 16.19
CA TRP A 76 -3.76 8.64 16.98
C TRP A 76 -3.07 7.55 16.17
N VAL A 77 -3.57 7.25 14.95
CA VAL A 77 -2.94 6.27 14.05
C VAL A 77 -1.50 6.65 13.71
N ARG A 78 -1.24 7.95 13.41
CA ARG A 78 0.11 8.44 13.09
C ARG A 78 1.14 8.23 14.20
N GLN A 79 0.70 8.06 15.44
CA GLN A 79 1.57 7.81 16.60
C GLN A 79 1.91 6.33 16.76
N THR A 80 1.17 5.41 16.15
CA THR A 80 1.41 3.97 16.25
C THR A 80 2.71 3.55 15.55
N ASP A 81 3.33 2.49 16.08
CA ASP A 81 4.54 1.94 15.46
C ASP A 81 4.25 1.26 14.13
N HIS A 82 3.04 0.71 13.98
CA HIS A 82 2.57 0.19 12.70
C HIS A 82 2.59 1.27 11.61
N TRP A 83 2.00 2.45 11.87
CA TRP A 83 2.02 3.56 10.91
C TRP A 83 3.44 3.99 10.54
N LYS A 84 4.32 4.10 11.54
CA LYS A 84 5.74 4.46 11.32
C LYS A 84 6.42 3.44 10.42
N SER A 85 6.15 2.15 10.63
CA SER A 85 6.73 1.07 9.84
C SER A 85 6.26 1.04 8.39
N ILE A 86 5.04 1.51 8.08
CA ILE A 86 4.55 1.66 6.71
C ILE A 86 5.39 2.68 5.93
N LEU A 87 5.95 3.69 6.62
CA LEU A 87 6.80 4.71 6.00
C LEU A 87 8.19 4.20 5.58
N GLU A 88 8.56 2.98 5.96
CA GLU A 88 9.76 2.30 5.45
C GLU A 88 9.62 1.93 3.96
N ALA A 89 8.38 1.87 3.45
CA ALA A 89 8.10 1.64 2.04
C ALA A 89 8.23 2.95 1.23
N PRO A 90 9.10 3.00 0.20
CA PRO A 90 9.33 4.21 -0.60
C PRO A 90 8.04 4.80 -1.20
N PHE A 91 7.14 3.95 -1.69
CA PHE A 91 5.86 4.37 -2.25
C PHE A 91 4.96 5.06 -1.21
N CYS A 92 4.80 4.44 -0.03
CA CYS A 92 3.98 4.99 1.06
C CYS A 92 4.58 6.28 1.61
N TRP A 93 5.90 6.31 1.81
CA TRP A 93 6.62 7.50 2.24
C TRP A 93 6.37 8.66 1.28
N ARG A 94 6.47 8.42 -0.04
CA ARG A 94 6.31 9.46 -1.05
C ARG A 94 4.89 10.03 -1.10
N ILE A 95 3.86 9.18 -1.01
CA ILE A 95 2.46 9.61 -0.94
C ILE A 95 2.20 10.52 0.26
N ILE A 96 2.78 10.16 1.41
CA ILE A 96 2.53 10.84 2.69
C ILE A 96 3.35 12.11 2.81
N LYS A 97 4.63 12.06 2.47
CA LYS A 97 5.55 13.20 2.62
C LYS A 97 5.48 14.21 1.48
N LYS A 98 5.03 13.79 0.29
CA LYS A 98 4.86 14.65 -0.91
C LYS A 98 6.10 15.51 -1.18
N PRO A 99 7.28 14.92 -1.40
CA PRO A 99 8.53 15.66 -1.49
C PRO A 99 8.55 16.71 -2.60
N GLU A 100 7.74 16.52 -3.65
CA GLU A 100 7.55 17.49 -4.75
C GLU A 100 6.37 18.48 -4.50
N GLY A 101 5.80 18.47 -3.29
CA GLY A 101 4.71 19.36 -2.89
C GLY A 101 3.30 18.95 -3.33
N TYR A 102 3.13 17.89 -4.12
CA TYR A 102 1.84 17.40 -4.58
C TYR A 102 1.76 15.87 -4.58
N PRO A 103 0.56 15.27 -4.45
CA PRO A 103 0.38 13.82 -4.54
C PRO A 103 0.41 13.37 -6.00
N GLY A 104 1.03 12.22 -6.27
CA GLY A 104 1.04 11.63 -7.61
C GLY A 104 2.09 12.22 -8.55
N ASP A 105 3.23 12.62 -8.00
CA ASP A 105 4.37 13.07 -8.77
C ASP A 105 4.93 11.99 -9.75
N TYR A 106 5.79 12.39 -10.68
CA TYR A 106 6.30 11.50 -11.71
C TYR A 106 7.06 10.28 -11.16
N ARG A 107 7.76 10.42 -10.03
CA ARG A 107 8.46 9.31 -9.36
C ARG A 107 7.48 8.26 -8.85
N LEU A 108 6.33 8.70 -8.34
CA LEU A 108 5.27 7.79 -7.92
C LEU A 108 4.74 7.00 -9.12
N MET A 109 4.57 7.65 -10.27
CA MET A 109 4.19 6.99 -11.52
C MET A 109 5.25 5.99 -12.01
N GLU A 110 6.53 6.35 -11.91
CA GLU A 110 7.63 5.42 -12.21
C GLU A 110 7.55 4.16 -11.35
N MET A 111 7.33 4.29 -10.04
CA MET A 111 7.17 3.14 -9.13
C MET A 111 5.98 2.26 -9.52
N ILE A 112 4.83 2.87 -9.88
CA ILE A 112 3.64 2.14 -10.34
C ILE A 112 3.94 1.35 -11.62
N TYR A 113 4.60 1.96 -12.59
CA TYR A 113 4.92 1.32 -13.87
C TYR A 113 6.02 0.27 -13.75
N ALA A 114 7.03 0.52 -12.93
CA ALA A 114 8.13 -0.41 -12.68
C ALA A 114 7.65 -1.67 -11.93
N ASN A 115 6.70 -1.50 -11.01
CA ASN A 115 6.10 -2.57 -10.22
C ASN A 115 7.13 -3.52 -9.58
N ARG A 116 8.23 -2.97 -9.06
CA ARG A 116 9.37 -3.72 -8.51
C ARG A 116 9.22 -3.93 -7.00
N LEU A 117 10.10 -4.74 -6.45
CA LEU A 117 10.40 -4.77 -5.01
C LEU A 117 11.40 -3.65 -4.72
N GLU A 118 10.97 -2.62 -3.97
CA GLU A 118 11.81 -1.48 -3.61
C GLU A 118 11.69 -1.18 -2.11
N GLY A 119 12.82 -0.95 -1.44
CA GLY A 119 12.91 -0.65 -0.01
C GLY A 119 14.27 -1.03 0.54
N GLU A 120 14.68 -0.40 1.63
CA GLU A 120 15.97 -0.65 2.27
C GLU A 120 16.01 -1.97 3.05
N ASN A 121 14.85 -2.48 3.44
CA ASN A 121 14.71 -3.72 4.18
C ASN A 121 13.51 -4.55 3.64
N ASP A 122 13.42 -5.78 4.10
CA ASP A 122 12.41 -6.75 3.66
C ASP A 122 10.97 -6.26 3.89
N TRP A 123 10.74 -5.62 5.03
CA TRP A 123 9.44 -5.07 5.38
C TRP A 123 9.05 -3.91 4.45
N GLY A 124 9.96 -2.96 4.25
CA GLY A 124 9.77 -1.85 3.32
C GLY A 124 9.50 -2.33 1.89
N GLN A 125 10.23 -3.36 1.43
CA GLN A 125 10.01 -3.99 0.13
C GLN A 125 8.63 -4.66 0.02
N PHE A 126 8.21 -5.38 1.06
CA PHE A 126 6.89 -6.02 1.09
C PHE A 126 5.77 -4.97 1.04
N ILE A 127 5.79 -3.98 1.91
CA ILE A 127 4.77 -2.91 1.96
C ILE A 127 4.77 -2.10 0.65
N HIS A 128 5.95 -1.81 0.09
CA HIS A 128 6.05 -1.16 -1.22
C HIS A 128 5.35 -2.00 -2.30
N LYS A 129 5.68 -3.29 -2.39
CA LYS A 129 5.08 -4.19 -3.38
C LYS A 129 3.57 -4.31 -3.19
N GLN A 130 3.10 -4.48 -1.97
CA GLN A 130 1.67 -4.50 -1.66
C GLN A 130 0.98 -3.20 -2.09
N ALA A 131 1.62 -2.05 -1.90
CA ALA A 131 1.06 -0.76 -2.26
C ALA A 131 0.98 -0.57 -3.78
N VAL A 132 2.01 -0.95 -4.55
CA VAL A 132 1.99 -0.82 -6.02
C VAL A 132 1.17 -1.91 -6.72
N GLU A 133 0.84 -3.02 -6.05
CA GLU A 133 -0.04 -4.07 -6.56
C GLU A 133 -1.53 -3.81 -6.26
N ASN A 134 -1.87 -2.75 -5.56
CA ASN A 134 -3.28 -2.45 -5.30
C ASN A 134 -4.06 -2.18 -6.61
N VAL A 135 -5.38 -2.34 -6.56
CA VAL A 135 -6.29 -2.22 -7.71
C VAL A 135 -6.16 -0.88 -8.44
N ALA A 136 -5.95 0.22 -7.70
CA ALA A 136 -5.79 1.54 -8.31
C ALA A 136 -4.51 1.63 -9.14
N CYS A 137 -3.38 1.15 -8.60
CA CYS A 137 -2.11 1.11 -9.33
C CYS A 137 -2.19 0.17 -10.54
N GLN A 138 -2.88 -0.96 -10.42
CA GLN A 138 -3.13 -1.86 -11.55
C GLN A 138 -3.95 -1.19 -12.64
N ALA A 139 -5.00 -0.44 -12.29
CA ALA A 139 -5.80 0.31 -13.26
C ALA A 139 -4.94 1.34 -14.03
N VAL A 140 -3.99 1.99 -13.35
CA VAL A 140 -3.04 2.91 -13.99
C VAL A 140 -2.14 2.17 -14.99
N ARG A 141 -1.61 0.98 -14.66
CA ARG A 141 -0.82 0.15 -15.59
C ARG A 141 -1.64 -0.29 -16.79
N ASN A 142 -2.85 -0.82 -16.56
CA ASN A 142 -3.75 -1.26 -17.62
C ASN A 142 -4.11 -0.11 -18.59
N ARG A 143 -4.34 1.09 -18.05
CA ARG A 143 -4.60 2.28 -18.88
C ARG A 143 -3.43 2.64 -19.78
N LYS A 144 -2.20 2.54 -19.26
CA LYS A 144 -0.99 2.78 -20.06
C LYS A 144 -0.92 1.78 -21.22
N ASP A 145 -1.13 0.49 -20.96
CA ASP A 145 -1.04 -0.57 -21.96
C ASP A 145 -2.14 -0.40 -23.02
N PHE A 146 -3.38 -0.12 -22.62
CA PHE A 146 -4.48 0.20 -23.51
C PHE A 146 -4.14 1.40 -24.44
N LEU A 147 -3.66 2.51 -23.90
CA LEU A 147 -3.29 3.69 -24.70
C LEU A 147 -2.16 3.38 -25.69
N ARG A 148 -1.19 2.57 -25.28
CA ARG A 148 -0.10 2.12 -26.17
C ARG A 148 -0.66 1.32 -27.35
N GLU A 149 -1.55 0.37 -27.10
CA GLU A 149 -2.18 -0.43 -28.16
C GLU A 149 -2.95 0.45 -29.14
N GLN A 150 -3.77 1.39 -28.65
CA GLN A 150 -4.51 2.31 -29.50
C GLN A 150 -3.58 3.18 -30.39
N ILE A 151 -2.49 3.68 -29.84
CA ILE A 151 -1.50 4.46 -30.61
C ILE A 151 -0.85 3.60 -31.71
N LEU A 152 -0.51 2.35 -31.42
CA LEU A 152 0.08 1.43 -32.39
C LEU A 152 -0.90 1.08 -33.51
N GLU A 153 -2.17 0.84 -33.20
CA GLU A 153 -3.22 0.59 -34.18
C GLU A 153 -3.42 1.79 -35.12
N LEU A 154 -3.51 3.00 -34.59
CA LEU A 154 -3.62 4.22 -35.38
C LEU A 154 -2.43 4.42 -36.34
N ASN A 155 -1.21 4.10 -35.88
CA ASN A 155 -0.01 4.22 -36.71
C ASN A 155 0.12 3.11 -37.75
N SER A 156 -0.51 1.94 -37.54
CA SER A 156 -0.48 0.82 -38.51
C SER A 156 -1.59 0.87 -39.55
N GLY A 157 -2.68 1.61 -39.28
CA GLY A 157 -3.83 1.76 -40.19
C GLY A 157 -3.72 2.93 -41.20
N GLY A 158 -2.62 3.67 -41.21
CA GLY A 158 -2.38 4.85 -42.06
C GLY A 158 -1.47 4.59 -43.28
N GLY A 159 -1.46 3.34 -43.81
CA GLY A 159 -0.72 3.00 -45.04
C GLY A 159 -1.64 2.66 -46.20
#